data_1fe84babed6521d474bb4b1e2f1967f9
#
_entry.id   1fe84babed6521d474bb4b1e2f1967f9
#
_cell.length_a   1.000
_cell.length_b   1.000
_cell.length_c   1.000
_cell.angle_alpha   90.00
_cell.angle_beta   90.00
_cell.angle_gamma   90.00
#
_symmetry.space_group_name_H-M   'P 1'
#
loop_
_entity.id
_entity.type
_entity.pdbx_description
1 polymer ?
#
loop_
_entity_poly.entity_id
_entity_poly.type
_entity_poly.pdbx_seq_one_letter_code
_entity_poly.pdbx_strand_id
1 'polypeptide(L)'
;MAEKRDYYEILNVERTATDTEIKAAYRKIAIKYHPDRNPGNKEAEEKFKEAAEAYDVLRDPQKRQQYDQFGFEGMQGASGFGGGFSGNMNMDDIFSMFGDIFGGHGGGFGGFGSTGGGGGFRHAQYRGADLRLKVSLTLQEIATGVTKKFKVRKDVPCEHCHGNGAEPGSSSETCPKCGGHGVVTKTVRTMLGMMQTQTECPDCHGEGTIIKNKCKDCGGTGVVKGEKVVEIQIPAGVAQGMVVNVPGKGNAGMRNGVNGDIQVYIEEQPNDTFIRDGQDVIYNLLLDIPTAILGGEVEIPTIQGTKVKIKIDAGTQPGKTLRLRGKGLPAVQGYGSGMGDLVVNISVYIPKTLDKEEKAAIEKFKNSDNFKGDESTKQTIFQRFKNYFN
;
A
#
# COMPACT_ATOMS: atom_id res chain seq x y z
N MET A 1 31.44 -31.51 -21.33
CA MET A 1 30.18 -31.18 -20.66
C MET A 1 30.53 -31.03 -19.21
N ALA A 2 30.30 -29.87 -18.60
CA ALA A 2 30.57 -29.66 -17.17
C ALA A 2 29.61 -30.56 -16.37
N GLU A 3 30.14 -31.39 -15.52
CA GLU A 3 29.40 -32.28 -14.64
C GLU A 3 28.57 -31.39 -13.67
N LYS A 4 27.22 -31.45 -13.72
CA LYS A 4 26.35 -30.73 -12.83
C LYS A 4 26.57 -31.23 -11.39
N ARG A 5 26.90 -30.32 -10.45
CA ARG A 5 27.09 -30.65 -9.04
C ARG A 5 25.76 -31.00 -8.38
N ASP A 6 25.79 -31.91 -7.40
CA ASP A 6 24.60 -32.32 -6.63
C ASP A 6 23.97 -31.08 -5.93
N TYR A 7 22.64 -30.95 -5.95
CA TYR A 7 21.90 -29.85 -5.34
C TYR A 7 22.13 -29.72 -3.83
N TYR A 8 22.33 -30.84 -3.14
CA TYR A 8 22.69 -30.82 -1.71
C TYR A 8 24.11 -30.26 -1.47
N GLU A 9 25.04 -30.56 -2.38
CA GLU A 9 26.39 -30.00 -2.35
C GLU A 9 26.41 -28.49 -2.67
N ILE A 10 25.59 -28.05 -3.63
CA ILE A 10 25.45 -26.62 -3.98
C ILE A 10 24.96 -25.81 -2.78
N LEU A 11 23.99 -26.32 -2.04
CA LEU A 11 23.48 -25.67 -0.84
C LEU A 11 24.31 -25.94 0.42
N ASN A 12 25.30 -26.87 0.31
CA ASN A 12 26.14 -27.32 1.43
C ASN A 12 25.32 -27.82 2.62
N VAL A 13 24.39 -28.76 2.33
CA VAL A 13 23.52 -29.42 3.31
C VAL A 13 23.56 -30.94 3.10
N GLU A 14 23.22 -31.70 4.13
CA GLU A 14 23.11 -33.15 4.03
C GLU A 14 21.81 -33.55 3.31
N ARG A 15 21.79 -34.75 2.69
CA ARG A 15 20.56 -35.27 2.03
C ARG A 15 19.41 -35.50 3.00
N THR A 16 19.69 -35.58 4.30
CA THR A 16 18.72 -35.71 5.39
C THR A 16 18.20 -34.37 5.92
N ALA A 17 18.72 -33.25 5.37
CA ALA A 17 18.37 -31.90 5.85
C ALA A 17 16.86 -31.61 5.77
N THR A 18 16.37 -30.94 6.77
CA THR A 18 14.97 -30.49 6.86
C THR A 18 14.73 -29.28 5.95
N ASP A 19 13.47 -29.01 5.61
CA ASP A 19 13.07 -27.86 4.77
C ASP A 19 13.54 -26.52 5.39
N THR A 20 13.58 -26.45 6.72
CA THR A 20 14.08 -25.28 7.46
C THR A 20 15.59 -25.06 7.29
N GLU A 21 16.34 -26.14 7.28
CA GLU A 21 17.80 -26.11 7.07
C GLU A 21 18.14 -25.79 5.62
N ILE A 22 17.45 -26.38 4.65
CA ILE A 22 17.58 -26.07 3.23
C ILE A 22 17.32 -24.59 2.97
N LYS A 23 16.23 -24.03 3.55
CA LYS A 23 15.88 -22.62 3.44
C LYS A 23 16.93 -21.71 4.09
N ALA A 24 17.47 -22.07 5.24
CA ALA A 24 18.51 -21.31 5.92
C ALA A 24 19.83 -21.31 5.16
N ALA A 25 20.22 -22.46 4.59
CA ALA A 25 21.41 -22.61 3.75
C ALA A 25 21.32 -21.76 2.48
N TYR A 26 20.21 -21.85 1.77
CA TYR A 26 19.93 -21.02 0.60
C TYR A 26 20.04 -19.52 0.92
N ARG A 27 19.42 -19.05 2.01
CA ARG A 27 19.51 -17.64 2.41
C ARG A 27 20.95 -17.16 2.62
N LYS A 28 21.80 -17.97 3.23
CA LYS A 28 23.22 -17.64 3.43
C LYS A 28 23.94 -17.45 2.12
N ILE A 29 23.71 -18.35 1.15
CA ILE A 29 24.32 -18.32 -0.17
C ILE A 29 23.80 -17.15 -0.98
N ALA A 30 22.49 -16.91 -0.96
CA ALA A 30 21.83 -15.81 -1.67
C ALA A 30 22.33 -14.43 -1.19
N ILE A 31 22.52 -14.23 0.12
CA ILE A 31 23.07 -13.00 0.69
C ILE A 31 24.55 -12.83 0.31
N LYS A 32 25.31 -13.91 0.28
CA LYS A 32 26.74 -13.88 -0.03
C LYS A 32 27.02 -13.55 -1.49
N TYR A 33 26.23 -14.10 -2.41
CA TYR A 33 26.43 -13.97 -3.86
C TYR A 33 25.39 -13.05 -4.52
N HIS A 34 24.71 -12.20 -3.73
CA HIS A 34 23.73 -11.25 -4.23
C HIS A 34 24.37 -10.29 -5.25
N PRO A 35 23.71 -9.99 -6.39
CA PRO A 35 24.25 -9.11 -7.41
C PRO A 35 24.56 -7.70 -6.90
N ASP A 36 23.74 -7.15 -5.99
CA ASP A 36 23.99 -5.83 -5.39
C ASP A 36 25.28 -5.78 -4.54
N ARG A 37 25.68 -6.93 -3.99
CA ARG A 37 26.92 -7.04 -3.21
C ARG A 37 28.14 -7.42 -4.05
N ASN A 38 27.91 -8.00 -5.23
CA ASN A 38 28.94 -8.46 -6.14
C ASN A 38 28.69 -7.95 -7.56
N PRO A 39 28.59 -6.63 -7.79
CA PRO A 39 28.27 -6.08 -9.10
C PRO A 39 29.32 -6.47 -10.14
N GLY A 40 28.89 -7.05 -11.26
CA GLY A 40 29.75 -7.44 -12.38
C GLY A 40 30.58 -8.73 -12.19
N ASN A 41 30.42 -9.47 -11.10
CA ASN A 41 31.13 -10.72 -10.86
C ASN A 41 30.33 -11.91 -11.40
N LYS A 42 30.74 -12.42 -12.58
CA LYS A 42 30.09 -13.55 -13.24
C LYS A 42 30.11 -14.86 -12.43
N GLU A 43 31.18 -15.14 -11.68
CA GLU A 43 31.26 -16.33 -10.84
C GLU A 43 30.25 -16.27 -9.67
N ALA A 44 30.01 -15.08 -9.11
CA ALA A 44 29.00 -14.90 -8.08
C ALA A 44 27.61 -15.08 -8.65
N GLU A 45 27.37 -14.59 -9.87
CA GLU A 45 26.12 -14.75 -10.60
C GLU A 45 25.80 -16.22 -10.90
N GLU A 46 26.79 -16.99 -11.37
CA GLU A 46 26.63 -18.42 -11.62
C GLU A 46 26.31 -19.20 -10.34
N LYS A 47 27.03 -18.95 -9.25
CA LYS A 47 26.78 -19.57 -7.95
C LYS A 47 25.41 -19.22 -7.38
N PHE A 48 24.95 -18.00 -7.62
CA PHE A 48 23.60 -17.58 -7.23
C PHE A 48 22.52 -18.33 -8.01
N LYS A 49 22.69 -18.47 -9.35
CA LYS A 49 21.77 -19.23 -10.22
C LYS A 49 21.71 -20.71 -9.83
N GLU A 50 22.86 -21.35 -9.64
CA GLU A 50 22.95 -22.75 -9.20
C GLU A 50 22.25 -22.96 -7.84
N ALA A 51 22.46 -22.04 -6.88
CA ALA A 51 21.82 -22.13 -5.57
C ALA A 51 20.29 -21.93 -5.65
N ALA A 52 19.82 -21.06 -6.54
CA ALA A 52 18.39 -20.85 -6.78
C ALA A 52 17.72 -22.08 -7.40
N GLU A 53 18.36 -22.71 -8.40
CA GLU A 53 17.90 -23.95 -9.01
C GLU A 53 17.82 -25.08 -7.99
N ALA A 54 18.89 -25.27 -7.20
CA ALA A 54 18.94 -26.27 -6.15
C ALA A 54 17.84 -26.09 -5.09
N TYR A 55 17.59 -24.84 -4.67
CA TYR A 55 16.54 -24.54 -3.71
C TYR A 55 15.13 -24.79 -4.27
N ASP A 56 14.86 -24.46 -5.55
CA ASP A 56 13.54 -24.69 -6.16
C ASP A 56 13.18 -26.19 -6.23
N VAL A 57 14.17 -27.04 -6.44
CA VAL A 57 13.95 -28.48 -6.44
C VAL A 57 13.84 -29.05 -5.03
N LEU A 58 14.71 -28.66 -4.10
CA LEU A 58 14.78 -29.27 -2.78
C LEU A 58 13.71 -28.77 -1.80
N ARG A 59 13.09 -27.61 -2.06
CA ARG A 59 12.01 -27.08 -1.19
C ARG A 59 10.67 -27.78 -1.38
N ASP A 60 10.44 -28.36 -2.56
CA ASP A 60 9.20 -29.04 -2.88
C ASP A 60 9.36 -30.54 -2.61
N PRO A 61 8.57 -31.13 -1.68
CA PRO A 61 8.71 -32.55 -1.33
C PRO A 61 8.57 -33.49 -2.53
N GLN A 62 7.75 -33.16 -3.52
CA GLN A 62 7.56 -34.02 -4.71
C GLN A 62 8.76 -33.92 -5.65
N LYS A 63 9.25 -32.72 -5.92
CA LYS A 63 10.46 -32.52 -6.75
C LYS A 63 11.69 -33.11 -6.08
N ARG A 64 11.83 -32.93 -4.76
CA ARG A 64 12.91 -33.51 -3.97
C ARG A 64 12.91 -35.04 -4.06
N GLN A 65 11.74 -35.66 -3.87
CA GLN A 65 11.62 -37.13 -3.99
C GLN A 65 11.97 -37.64 -5.40
N GLN A 66 11.56 -36.91 -6.46
CA GLN A 66 11.93 -37.24 -7.83
C GLN A 66 13.43 -37.09 -8.07
N TYR A 67 14.03 -36.02 -7.54
CA TYR A 67 15.47 -35.80 -7.63
C TYR A 67 16.27 -36.87 -6.88
N ASP A 68 15.82 -37.29 -5.70
CA ASP A 68 16.45 -38.30 -4.88
C ASP A 68 16.39 -39.71 -5.53
N GLN A 69 15.32 -39.98 -6.30
CA GLN A 69 15.13 -41.27 -6.99
C GLN A 69 15.81 -41.35 -8.38
N PHE A 70 15.77 -40.31 -9.15
CA PHE A 70 16.14 -40.33 -10.57
C PHE A 70 17.27 -39.37 -10.94
N GLY A 71 17.78 -38.57 -9.99
CA GLY A 71 18.82 -37.58 -10.23
C GLY A 71 18.43 -36.52 -11.26
N PHE A 72 19.42 -35.91 -11.91
CA PHE A 72 19.21 -34.92 -12.97
C PHE A 72 18.48 -35.44 -14.19
N GLU A 73 18.64 -36.76 -14.54
CA GLU A 73 18.02 -37.36 -15.71
C GLU A 73 16.49 -37.47 -15.54
N GLY A 74 16.02 -37.76 -14.34
CA GLY A 74 14.58 -37.81 -14.03
C GLY A 74 13.86 -36.47 -14.16
N MET A 75 14.58 -35.37 -13.98
CA MET A 75 14.03 -34.03 -14.14
C MET A 75 13.89 -33.58 -15.60
N GLN A 76 14.66 -34.18 -16.55
CA GLN A 76 14.57 -33.88 -17.98
C GLN A 76 13.46 -34.65 -18.73
N GLY A 77 12.99 -35.74 -18.16
CA GLY A 77 12.02 -36.65 -18.81
C GLY A 77 10.55 -36.32 -18.58
N ALA A 78 10.22 -35.51 -17.62
CA ALA A 78 8.83 -35.08 -17.31
C ALA A 78 8.42 -33.94 -18.23
N SER A 79 8.06 -34.21 -19.46
CA SER A 79 7.55 -33.28 -20.49
C SER A 79 6.22 -32.60 -20.09
N GLY A 80 6.18 -31.92 -18.98
CA GLY A 80 5.00 -31.19 -18.52
C GLY A 80 5.30 -30.09 -17.52
N PHE A 81 6.50 -30.07 -16.89
CA PHE A 81 6.83 -29.13 -15.83
C PHE A 81 8.21 -28.47 -15.99
N GLY A 82 8.91 -28.76 -17.08
CA GLY A 82 10.23 -28.22 -17.40
C GLY A 82 10.21 -26.99 -18.28
N GLY A 83 9.35 -26.04 -17.99
CA GLY A 83 9.37 -24.72 -18.63
C GLY A 83 10.24 -23.77 -17.85
N GLY A 84 11.59 -23.73 -18.12
CA GLY A 84 12.17 -22.47 -17.93
C GLY A 84 13.52 -22.26 -17.26
N PHE A 85 14.41 -23.24 -17.12
CA PHE A 85 15.80 -22.91 -16.76
C PHE A 85 16.82 -23.24 -17.86
N SER A 86 16.39 -23.36 -19.12
CA SER A 86 17.29 -23.54 -20.26
C SER A 86 17.57 -22.18 -20.92
N GLY A 87 18.66 -21.55 -20.50
CA GLY A 87 19.53 -20.73 -21.34
C GLY A 87 18.92 -19.55 -22.11
N ASN A 88 18.27 -18.59 -21.47
CA ASN A 88 18.22 -17.17 -21.88
C ASN A 88 17.21 -16.32 -21.06
N MET A 89 17.02 -16.58 -19.78
CA MET A 89 16.28 -15.66 -18.92
C MET A 89 17.21 -14.54 -18.46
N ASN A 90 16.77 -13.31 -18.68
CA ASN A 90 17.42 -12.13 -18.14
C ASN A 90 17.31 -12.10 -16.62
N MET A 91 18.32 -11.54 -15.96
CA MET A 91 18.41 -11.39 -14.49
C MET A 91 17.17 -10.72 -13.89
N ASP A 92 16.55 -9.80 -14.62
CA ASP A 92 15.33 -9.09 -14.22
C ASP A 92 14.11 -10.01 -14.12
N ASP A 93 13.99 -11.02 -14.98
CA ASP A 93 12.89 -11.98 -14.92
C ASP A 93 13.00 -12.91 -13.72
N ILE A 94 14.24 -13.31 -13.36
CA ILE A 94 14.53 -14.10 -12.16
C ILE A 94 14.27 -13.25 -10.92
N PHE A 95 14.61 -11.96 -10.95
CA PHE A 95 14.43 -11.02 -9.85
C PHE A 95 12.95 -10.68 -9.61
N SER A 96 12.15 -10.52 -10.66
CA SER A 96 10.71 -10.28 -10.53
C SER A 96 9.98 -11.49 -9.94
N MET A 97 10.37 -12.71 -10.35
CA MET A 97 9.81 -13.95 -9.82
C MET A 97 10.20 -14.19 -8.35
N PHE A 98 11.36 -13.67 -7.93
CA PHE A 98 11.84 -13.71 -6.53
C PHE A 98 11.38 -12.53 -5.69
N GLY A 99 11.14 -11.37 -6.27
CA GLY A 99 10.63 -10.19 -5.57
C GLY A 99 9.27 -10.44 -4.93
N ASP A 100 8.40 -11.18 -5.60
CA ASP A 100 7.10 -11.60 -5.08
C ASP A 100 7.20 -12.63 -3.94
N ILE A 101 8.29 -13.38 -3.86
CA ILE A 101 8.51 -14.42 -2.82
C ILE A 101 9.22 -13.86 -1.60
N PHE A 102 10.09 -12.85 -1.75
CA PHE A 102 10.95 -12.34 -0.68
C PHE A 102 10.64 -10.92 -0.19
N GLY A 103 9.94 -10.10 -0.99
CA GLY A 103 9.62 -8.71 -0.66
C GLY A 103 8.32 -8.49 0.13
N GLY A 104 7.52 -9.52 0.36
CA GLY A 104 6.23 -9.44 1.03
C GLY A 104 6.25 -10.03 2.43
N HIS A 105 6.27 -9.16 3.41
CA HIS A 105 5.99 -9.50 4.81
C HIS A 105 4.56 -10.06 4.93
N GLY A 106 4.45 -11.33 5.28
CA GLY A 106 3.28 -11.92 5.92
C GLY A 106 1.97 -12.00 5.13
N GLY A 107 1.66 -13.18 4.62
CA GLY A 107 0.26 -13.53 4.39
C GLY A 107 -0.09 -13.99 2.97
N GLY A 108 -0.24 -15.30 2.79
CA GLY A 108 -1.16 -15.84 1.80
C GLY A 108 -0.61 -16.33 0.49
N PHE A 109 0.40 -17.17 0.50
CA PHE A 109 0.67 -18.05 -0.65
C PHE A 109 -0.27 -19.26 -0.61
N GLY A 110 -1.53 -19.00 -0.97
CA GLY A 110 -2.56 -20.01 -1.14
C GLY A 110 -3.30 -19.81 -2.46
N GLY A 111 -2.63 -20.02 -3.61
CA GLY A 111 -3.31 -19.79 -4.89
C GLY A 111 -2.69 -20.38 -6.13
N PHE A 112 -1.64 -21.19 -6.05
CA PHE A 112 -1.06 -21.80 -7.25
C PHE A 112 -0.90 -23.32 -7.10
N GLY A 113 -2.02 -24.00 -6.81
CA GLY A 113 -1.99 -25.45 -6.69
C GLY A 113 -3.36 -26.05 -6.58
N SER A 114 -4.22 -25.82 -7.57
CA SER A 114 -5.38 -26.68 -7.81
C SER A 114 -5.76 -26.70 -9.27
N THR A 115 -4.90 -27.28 -10.09
CA THR A 115 -5.26 -27.85 -11.40
C THR A 115 -5.52 -29.32 -11.20
N GLY A 116 -6.62 -29.63 -10.52
CA GLY A 116 -7.07 -31.00 -10.32
C GLY A 116 -8.57 -31.03 -10.10
N GLY A 117 -9.33 -31.25 -11.17
CA GLY A 117 -10.66 -31.80 -11.10
C GLY A 117 -11.81 -30.80 -10.97
N GLY A 118 -12.58 -30.61 -12.03
CA GLY A 118 -13.93 -30.06 -11.99
C GLY A 118 -14.01 -28.56 -12.14
N GLY A 119 -13.49 -28.02 -13.22
CA GLY A 119 -13.75 -26.64 -13.61
C GLY A 119 -15.20 -26.48 -14.08
N GLY A 120 -16.13 -26.33 -13.15
CA GLY A 120 -17.39 -25.69 -13.44
C GLY A 120 -17.07 -24.29 -13.90
N PHE A 121 -17.32 -23.96 -15.17
CA PHE A 121 -17.19 -22.59 -15.67
C PHE A 121 -18.06 -21.71 -14.79
N ARG A 122 -17.42 -20.83 -13.98
CA ARG A 122 -18.14 -19.82 -13.22
C ARG A 122 -18.77 -18.92 -14.25
N HIS A 123 -20.10 -18.79 -14.23
CA HIS A 123 -20.82 -17.81 -15.01
C HIS A 123 -20.09 -16.47 -14.88
N ALA A 124 -19.89 -15.76 -15.99
CA ALA A 124 -19.27 -14.46 -16.00
C ALA A 124 -20.08 -13.52 -15.11
N GLN A 125 -19.63 -13.32 -13.89
CA GLN A 125 -20.27 -12.41 -12.95
C GLN A 125 -19.74 -11.01 -13.22
N TYR A 126 -20.59 -10.14 -13.74
CA TYR A 126 -20.22 -8.76 -14.05
C TYR A 126 -19.91 -7.98 -12.78
N ARG A 127 -18.66 -7.56 -12.65
CA ARG A 127 -18.28 -6.61 -11.61
C ARG A 127 -18.50 -5.19 -12.08
N GLY A 128 -19.15 -4.36 -11.25
CA GLY A 128 -19.26 -2.92 -11.46
C GLY A 128 -17.90 -2.24 -11.43
N ALA A 129 -17.77 -1.16 -12.17
CA ALA A 129 -16.55 -0.36 -12.16
C ALA A 129 -16.32 0.33 -10.80
N ASP A 130 -15.06 0.42 -10.39
CA ASP A 130 -14.68 1.14 -9.18
C ASP A 130 -14.84 2.65 -9.38
N LEU A 131 -15.15 3.37 -8.31
CA LEU A 131 -15.27 4.82 -8.29
C LEU A 131 -14.10 5.44 -7.54
N ARG A 132 -13.61 6.57 -8.04
CA ARG A 132 -12.54 7.34 -7.41
C ARG A 132 -13.10 8.64 -6.87
N LEU A 133 -12.89 8.88 -5.58
CA LEU A 133 -13.28 10.12 -4.90
C LEU A 133 -12.05 10.76 -4.30
N LYS A 134 -11.93 12.09 -4.41
CA LYS A 134 -10.94 12.89 -3.69
C LYS A 134 -11.61 13.54 -2.49
N VAL A 135 -10.97 13.44 -1.35
CA VAL A 135 -11.49 13.97 -0.09
C VAL A 135 -10.41 14.80 0.58
N SER A 136 -10.70 16.08 0.75
CA SER A 136 -9.83 16.99 1.48
C SER A 136 -10.18 16.96 2.97
N LEU A 137 -9.16 16.76 3.81
CA LEU A 137 -9.27 16.64 5.26
C LEU A 137 -8.45 17.72 5.95
N THR A 138 -9.00 18.28 7.02
CA THR A 138 -8.25 19.13 7.95
C THR A 138 -7.37 18.27 8.86
N LEU A 139 -6.28 18.83 9.40
CA LEU A 139 -5.43 18.15 10.38
C LEU A 139 -6.20 17.65 11.61
N GLN A 140 -7.24 18.37 12.02
CA GLN A 140 -8.10 17.96 13.13
C GLN A 140 -8.93 16.71 12.79
N GLU A 141 -9.50 16.64 11.58
CA GLU A 141 -10.21 15.45 11.10
C GLU A 141 -9.28 14.25 10.95
N ILE A 142 -8.04 14.50 10.52
CA ILE A 142 -7.00 13.45 10.44
C ILE A 142 -6.63 12.95 11.83
N ALA A 143 -6.55 13.82 12.84
CA ALA A 143 -6.21 13.44 14.21
C ALA A 143 -7.27 12.55 14.86
N THR A 144 -8.55 12.80 14.58
CA THR A 144 -9.67 12.11 15.24
C THR A 144 -10.30 11.02 14.40
N GLY A 145 -10.04 11.02 13.08
CA GLY A 145 -10.84 10.29 12.11
C GLY A 145 -12.20 10.96 11.90
N VAL A 146 -12.82 10.71 10.76
CA VAL A 146 -14.09 11.33 10.41
C VAL A 146 -14.93 10.42 9.53
N THR A 147 -16.25 10.49 9.75
CA THR A 147 -17.22 9.88 8.85
C THR A 147 -17.88 10.95 8.01
N LYS A 148 -17.69 10.91 6.70
CA LYS A 148 -18.25 11.89 5.75
C LYS A 148 -19.28 11.23 4.83
N LYS A 149 -20.35 11.97 4.52
CA LYS A 149 -21.39 11.54 3.57
C LYS A 149 -21.19 12.24 2.24
N PHE A 150 -21.09 11.45 1.18
CA PHE A 150 -20.91 11.96 -0.17
C PHE A 150 -22.08 11.57 -1.04
N LYS A 151 -22.63 12.52 -1.78
CA LYS A 151 -23.61 12.29 -2.81
C LYS A 151 -22.86 11.92 -4.09
N VAL A 152 -22.93 10.65 -4.49
CA VAL A 152 -22.17 10.11 -5.60
C VAL A 152 -23.12 9.69 -6.71
N ARG A 153 -22.81 10.11 -7.94
CA ARG A 153 -23.51 9.67 -9.14
C ARG A 153 -22.87 8.38 -9.63
N LYS A 154 -23.63 7.29 -9.61
CA LYS A 154 -23.15 5.96 -9.94
C LYS A 154 -24.22 5.08 -10.56
N ASP A 155 -23.79 3.96 -11.12
CA ASP A 155 -24.72 2.94 -11.56
C ASP A 155 -25.32 2.25 -10.32
N VAL A 156 -26.66 2.22 -10.27
CA VAL A 156 -27.44 1.61 -9.21
C VAL A 156 -28.34 0.52 -9.81
N PRO A 157 -28.73 -0.50 -9.04
CA PRO A 157 -29.69 -1.49 -9.52
C PRO A 157 -30.99 -0.81 -10.02
N CYS A 158 -31.47 -1.22 -11.17
CA CYS A 158 -32.72 -0.73 -11.72
C CYS A 158 -33.90 -1.13 -10.81
N GLU A 159 -34.66 -0.14 -10.36
CA GLU A 159 -35.81 -0.36 -9.45
C GLU A 159 -36.91 -1.16 -10.10
N HIS A 160 -37.14 -0.99 -11.42
CA HIS A 160 -38.19 -1.67 -12.15
C HIS A 160 -37.98 -3.19 -12.27
N CYS A 161 -36.75 -3.63 -12.52
CA CYS A 161 -36.41 -5.05 -12.64
C CYS A 161 -35.58 -5.60 -11.47
N HIS A 162 -35.35 -4.83 -10.42
CA HIS A 162 -34.57 -5.22 -9.24
C HIS A 162 -33.16 -5.77 -9.58
N GLY A 163 -32.58 -5.23 -10.64
CA GLY A 163 -31.21 -5.58 -11.05
C GLY A 163 -31.09 -6.78 -12.00
N ASN A 164 -32.14 -7.53 -12.29
CA ASN A 164 -32.07 -8.74 -13.12
C ASN A 164 -32.04 -8.47 -14.65
N GLY A 165 -32.44 -7.28 -15.09
CA GLY A 165 -32.46 -6.89 -16.48
C GLY A 165 -33.68 -7.38 -17.28
N ALA A 166 -34.53 -8.23 -16.72
CA ALA A 166 -35.73 -8.72 -17.37
C ALA A 166 -36.97 -7.87 -17.02
N GLU A 167 -37.94 -7.80 -17.91
CA GLU A 167 -39.24 -7.17 -17.63
C GLU A 167 -39.94 -7.88 -16.46
N PRO A 168 -40.60 -7.17 -15.53
CA PRO A 168 -41.35 -7.78 -14.44
C PRO A 168 -42.34 -8.83 -14.96
N GLY A 169 -42.32 -10.03 -14.35
CA GLY A 169 -43.12 -11.17 -14.81
C GLY A 169 -42.44 -12.03 -15.89
N SER A 170 -41.29 -11.65 -16.41
CA SER A 170 -40.44 -12.50 -17.26
C SER A 170 -39.17 -12.91 -16.52
N SER A 171 -38.66 -14.10 -16.83
CA SER A 171 -37.40 -14.63 -16.27
C SER A 171 -36.36 -14.79 -17.36
N SER A 172 -35.10 -14.86 -16.95
CA SER A 172 -34.05 -15.34 -17.84
C SER A 172 -34.22 -16.84 -18.10
N GLU A 173 -34.08 -17.24 -19.37
CA GLU A 173 -34.12 -18.65 -19.79
C GLU A 173 -32.74 -19.17 -20.03
N THR A 174 -32.54 -20.49 -19.86
CA THR A 174 -31.26 -21.13 -20.18
C THR A 174 -30.94 -20.97 -21.67
N CYS A 175 -29.75 -20.58 -22.01
CA CYS A 175 -29.30 -20.41 -23.37
C CYS A 175 -29.37 -21.74 -24.14
N PRO A 176 -30.17 -21.87 -25.19
CA PRO A 176 -30.35 -23.14 -25.91
C PRO A 176 -29.06 -23.58 -26.63
N LYS A 177 -28.18 -22.66 -26.99
CA LYS A 177 -26.99 -22.94 -27.77
C LYS A 177 -25.88 -23.57 -26.94
N CYS A 178 -25.68 -23.13 -25.70
CA CYS A 178 -24.68 -23.66 -24.79
C CYS A 178 -25.28 -24.53 -23.67
N GLY A 179 -26.60 -24.70 -23.61
CA GLY A 179 -27.25 -25.46 -22.55
C GLY A 179 -26.99 -24.93 -21.13
N GLY A 180 -26.77 -23.64 -20.98
CA GLY A 180 -26.45 -23.00 -19.68
C GLY A 180 -24.94 -22.92 -19.36
N HIS A 181 -24.08 -23.51 -20.18
CA HIS A 181 -22.63 -23.57 -19.87
C HIS A 181 -21.87 -22.26 -20.15
N GLY A 182 -22.44 -21.33 -20.89
CA GLY A 182 -21.80 -20.05 -21.25
C GLY A 182 -20.72 -20.16 -22.33
N VAL A 183 -20.26 -21.37 -22.65
CA VAL A 183 -19.22 -21.63 -23.64
C VAL A 183 -19.66 -22.67 -24.65
N VAL A 184 -19.12 -22.59 -25.87
CA VAL A 184 -19.34 -23.56 -26.94
C VAL A 184 -17.98 -24.09 -27.40
N THR A 185 -17.93 -25.38 -27.71
CA THR A 185 -16.72 -26.03 -28.24
C THR A 185 -16.67 -25.83 -29.76
N LYS A 186 -15.62 -25.20 -30.25
CA LYS A 186 -15.32 -25.13 -31.70
C LYS A 186 -14.13 -25.99 -32.01
N THR A 187 -14.25 -26.78 -33.08
CA THR A 187 -13.14 -27.55 -33.64
C THR A 187 -12.41 -26.66 -34.65
N VAL A 188 -11.15 -26.34 -34.37
CA VAL A 188 -10.29 -25.58 -35.26
C VAL A 188 -9.23 -26.51 -35.87
N ARG A 189 -9.12 -26.46 -37.18
CA ARG A 189 -8.07 -27.21 -37.90
C ARG A 189 -6.77 -26.40 -37.82
N THR A 190 -5.77 -26.97 -37.17
CA THR A 190 -4.42 -26.39 -37.07
C THR A 190 -3.46 -27.19 -37.92
N MET A 191 -2.24 -26.69 -38.13
CA MET A 191 -1.17 -27.44 -38.84
C MET A 191 -0.80 -28.79 -38.17
N LEU A 192 -1.13 -28.93 -36.88
CA LEU A 192 -0.86 -30.11 -36.07
C LEU A 192 -2.06 -31.05 -35.91
N GLY A 193 -3.19 -30.75 -36.58
CA GLY A 193 -4.41 -31.55 -36.51
C GLY A 193 -5.66 -30.77 -36.10
N MET A 194 -6.72 -31.53 -35.80
CA MET A 194 -7.96 -30.93 -35.27
C MET A 194 -7.85 -30.69 -33.78
N MET A 195 -8.01 -29.43 -33.36
CA MET A 195 -8.00 -29.04 -31.96
C MET A 195 -9.38 -28.50 -31.54
N GLN A 196 -9.90 -29.01 -30.43
CA GLN A 196 -11.13 -28.50 -29.84
C GLN A 196 -10.80 -27.35 -28.91
N THR A 197 -11.34 -26.16 -29.21
CA THR A 197 -11.15 -24.96 -28.41
C THR A 197 -12.51 -24.54 -27.84
N GLN A 198 -12.56 -24.22 -26.56
CA GLN A 198 -13.75 -23.63 -25.95
C GLN A 198 -13.74 -22.13 -26.19
N THR A 199 -14.83 -21.60 -26.70
CA THR A 199 -15.03 -20.19 -26.95
C THR A 199 -16.31 -19.72 -26.26
N GLU A 200 -16.34 -18.44 -25.92
CA GLU A 200 -17.55 -17.81 -25.37
C GLU A 200 -18.75 -18.05 -26.28
N CYS A 201 -19.89 -18.36 -25.70
CA CYS A 201 -21.12 -18.57 -26.46
C CYS A 201 -21.56 -17.24 -27.10
N PRO A 202 -21.71 -17.17 -28.43
CA PRO A 202 -22.03 -15.91 -29.11
C PRO A 202 -23.44 -15.40 -28.83
N ASP A 203 -24.35 -16.23 -28.31
CA ASP A 203 -25.74 -15.87 -28.07
C ASP A 203 -25.95 -15.33 -26.64
N CYS A 204 -25.25 -15.86 -25.64
CA CYS A 204 -25.38 -15.42 -24.25
C CYS A 204 -24.13 -14.72 -23.70
N HIS A 205 -23.08 -14.58 -24.48
CA HIS A 205 -21.83 -13.91 -24.08
C HIS A 205 -21.32 -14.36 -22.70
N GLY A 206 -21.15 -15.67 -22.55
CA GLY A 206 -20.62 -16.26 -21.32
C GLY A 206 -21.61 -16.43 -20.17
N GLU A 207 -22.81 -15.86 -20.25
CA GLU A 207 -23.79 -15.86 -19.14
C GLU A 207 -24.53 -17.19 -18.94
N GLY A 208 -24.63 -17.99 -19.97
CA GLY A 208 -25.43 -19.24 -19.94
C GLY A 208 -26.96 -19.02 -19.97
N THR A 209 -27.41 -17.78 -19.84
CA THR A 209 -28.85 -17.41 -19.85
C THR A 209 -29.13 -16.30 -20.85
N ILE A 210 -30.35 -16.25 -21.35
CA ILE A 210 -30.84 -15.23 -22.30
C ILE A 210 -32.09 -14.59 -21.76
N ILE A 211 -32.19 -13.25 -21.84
CA ILE A 211 -33.37 -12.47 -21.48
C ILE A 211 -34.20 -12.23 -22.76
N LYS A 212 -35.39 -12.84 -22.88
CA LYS A 212 -36.27 -12.61 -24.01
C LYS A 212 -36.91 -11.22 -23.97
N ASN A 213 -37.49 -10.86 -22.83
CA ASN A 213 -38.13 -9.57 -22.63
C ASN A 213 -37.23 -8.68 -21.78
N LYS A 214 -36.49 -7.77 -22.42
CA LYS A 214 -35.61 -6.85 -21.75
C LYS A 214 -36.40 -5.78 -21.00
N CYS A 215 -35.99 -5.46 -19.79
CA CYS A 215 -36.54 -4.34 -19.01
C CYS A 215 -36.41 -3.03 -19.80
N LYS A 216 -37.50 -2.27 -19.90
CA LYS A 216 -37.57 -1.03 -20.69
C LYS A 216 -36.69 0.07 -20.11
N ASP A 217 -36.57 0.15 -18.77
CA ASP A 217 -35.86 1.22 -18.08
C ASP A 217 -34.34 1.07 -18.19
N CYS A 218 -33.82 -0.14 -18.10
CA CYS A 218 -32.40 -0.41 -18.16
C CYS A 218 -31.90 -1.06 -19.46
N GLY A 219 -32.81 -1.37 -20.41
CA GLY A 219 -32.46 -2.01 -21.68
C GLY A 219 -31.84 -3.41 -21.55
N GLY A 220 -32.07 -4.09 -20.44
CA GLY A 220 -31.56 -5.44 -20.18
C GLY A 220 -30.23 -5.48 -19.39
N THR A 221 -29.66 -4.33 -19.01
CA THR A 221 -28.43 -4.26 -18.24
C THR A 221 -28.62 -4.52 -16.74
N GLY A 222 -29.82 -4.30 -16.22
CA GLY A 222 -30.14 -4.40 -14.79
C GLY A 222 -29.68 -3.19 -13.97
N VAL A 223 -28.99 -2.22 -14.56
CA VAL A 223 -28.45 -1.05 -13.85
C VAL A 223 -28.86 0.24 -14.56
N VAL A 224 -29.03 1.31 -13.79
CA VAL A 224 -29.33 2.66 -14.27
C VAL A 224 -28.45 3.68 -13.56
N LYS A 225 -28.24 4.84 -14.17
CA LYS A 225 -27.51 5.92 -13.50
C LYS A 225 -28.39 6.61 -12.48
N GLY A 226 -27.91 6.60 -11.22
CA GLY A 226 -28.62 7.22 -10.11
C GLY A 226 -27.67 7.97 -9.18
N GLU A 227 -28.24 8.78 -8.28
CA GLU A 227 -27.49 9.45 -7.23
C GLU A 227 -27.73 8.72 -5.91
N LYS A 228 -26.65 8.35 -5.22
CA LYS A 228 -26.75 7.70 -3.92
C LYS A 228 -25.83 8.37 -2.91
N VAL A 229 -26.35 8.56 -1.71
CA VAL A 229 -25.51 9.00 -0.59
C VAL A 229 -24.75 7.81 -0.05
N VAL A 230 -23.41 7.95 -0.02
CA VAL A 230 -22.51 6.94 0.52
C VAL A 230 -21.83 7.53 1.76
N GLU A 231 -21.90 6.81 2.84
CA GLU A 231 -21.20 7.12 4.07
C GLU A 231 -19.83 6.43 4.08
N ILE A 232 -18.78 7.21 4.27
CA ILE A 232 -17.40 6.77 4.21
C ILE A 232 -16.74 7.10 5.54
N GLN A 233 -16.26 6.07 6.21
CA GLN A 233 -15.49 6.19 7.43
C GLN A 233 -14.00 6.28 7.09
N ILE A 234 -13.37 7.38 7.44
CA ILE A 234 -11.95 7.63 7.23
C ILE A 234 -11.25 7.45 8.58
N PRO A 235 -10.31 6.52 8.70
CA PRO A 235 -9.59 6.28 9.95
C PRO A 235 -8.70 7.46 10.32
N ALA A 236 -8.38 7.58 11.60
CA ALA A 236 -7.44 8.58 12.08
C ALA A 236 -6.01 8.30 11.59
N GLY A 237 -5.20 9.34 11.48
CA GLY A 237 -3.79 9.24 11.10
C GLY A 237 -3.51 9.16 9.60
N VAL A 238 -4.53 9.10 8.73
CA VAL A 238 -4.32 9.03 7.28
C VAL A 238 -3.42 10.17 6.80
N ALA A 239 -2.62 9.89 5.76
CA ALA A 239 -1.70 10.87 5.17
C ALA A 239 -2.12 11.25 3.75
N GLN A 240 -1.59 12.37 3.28
CA GLN A 240 -1.77 12.82 1.91
C GLN A 240 -1.33 11.73 0.92
N GLY A 241 -2.15 11.49 -0.11
CA GLY A 241 -1.90 10.47 -1.13
C GLY A 241 -2.30 9.05 -0.74
N MET A 242 -2.70 8.79 0.52
CA MET A 242 -3.26 7.50 0.89
C MET A 242 -4.61 7.26 0.22
N VAL A 243 -4.89 5.98 -0.05
CA VAL A 243 -6.16 5.54 -0.64
C VAL A 243 -6.89 4.65 0.35
N VAL A 244 -8.10 5.08 0.73
CA VAL A 244 -9.01 4.28 1.55
C VAL A 244 -9.98 3.54 0.63
N ASN A 245 -9.96 2.21 0.65
CA ASN A 245 -10.86 1.39 -0.14
C ASN A 245 -12.15 1.09 0.64
N VAL A 246 -13.30 1.36 0.02
CA VAL A 246 -14.62 1.08 0.58
C VAL A 246 -15.30 0.01 -0.30
N PRO A 247 -15.25 -1.27 0.13
CA PRO A 247 -15.68 -2.38 -0.70
C PRO A 247 -17.19 -2.38 -0.94
N GLY A 248 -17.59 -2.76 -2.17
CA GLY A 248 -18.99 -2.94 -2.58
C GLY A 248 -19.82 -1.66 -2.65
N LYS A 249 -19.22 -0.47 -2.51
CA LYS A 249 -19.92 0.81 -2.57
C LYS A 249 -19.77 1.52 -3.92
N GLY A 250 -18.99 0.97 -4.86
CA GLY A 250 -18.83 1.48 -6.22
C GLY A 250 -20.06 1.32 -7.11
N ASN A 251 -19.85 1.27 -8.42
CA ASN A 251 -20.94 1.02 -9.39
C ASN A 251 -21.53 -0.36 -9.19
N ALA A 252 -22.83 -0.49 -9.40
CA ALA A 252 -23.49 -1.79 -9.40
C ALA A 252 -23.01 -2.63 -10.60
N GLY A 253 -22.82 -3.93 -10.37
CA GLY A 253 -22.58 -4.89 -11.42
C GLY A 253 -23.86 -5.15 -12.24
N MET A 254 -23.71 -5.34 -13.55
CA MET A 254 -24.86 -5.67 -14.41
C MET A 254 -25.49 -7.00 -13.97
N ARG A 255 -26.80 -7.11 -14.12
CA ARG A 255 -27.60 -8.33 -13.91
C ARG A 255 -27.33 -8.99 -12.55
N ASN A 256 -27.45 -8.20 -11.48
CA ASN A 256 -27.16 -8.62 -10.11
C ASN A 256 -25.70 -9.08 -9.90
N GLY A 257 -24.79 -8.56 -10.72
CA GLY A 257 -23.36 -8.77 -10.55
C GLY A 257 -22.80 -8.12 -9.28
N VAL A 258 -21.52 -8.36 -9.02
CA VAL A 258 -20.85 -7.80 -7.85
C VAL A 258 -20.62 -6.30 -8.04
N ASN A 259 -20.92 -5.51 -7.02
CA ASN A 259 -20.60 -4.09 -7.05
C ASN A 259 -19.09 -3.87 -7.07
N GLY A 260 -18.64 -2.79 -7.69
CA GLY A 260 -17.28 -2.26 -7.56
C GLY A 260 -17.05 -1.62 -6.19
N ASP A 261 -15.88 -1.09 -6.01
CA ASP A 261 -15.43 -0.42 -4.78
C ASP A 261 -15.37 1.09 -4.96
N ILE A 262 -15.29 1.84 -3.86
CA ILE A 262 -14.94 3.26 -3.88
C ILE A 262 -13.52 3.40 -3.37
N GLN A 263 -12.65 3.99 -4.18
CA GLN A 263 -11.29 4.37 -3.84
C GLN A 263 -11.29 5.86 -3.44
N VAL A 264 -11.03 6.12 -2.16
CA VAL A 264 -11.02 7.48 -1.60
C VAL A 264 -9.57 7.95 -1.51
N TYR A 265 -9.21 8.94 -2.32
CA TYR A 265 -7.90 9.59 -2.32
C TYR A 265 -7.91 10.71 -1.29
N ILE A 266 -7.03 10.63 -0.32
CA ILE A 266 -6.91 11.61 0.75
C ILE A 266 -6.02 12.76 0.30
N GLU A 267 -6.54 13.99 0.43
CA GLU A 267 -5.81 15.24 0.25
C GLU A 267 -5.83 16.00 1.59
N GLU A 268 -4.68 16.46 2.04
CA GLU A 268 -4.56 17.24 3.26
C GLU A 268 -4.79 18.73 2.96
N GLN A 269 -5.65 19.38 3.73
CA GLN A 269 -5.85 20.82 3.60
C GLN A 269 -4.67 21.56 4.26
N PRO A 270 -4.15 22.61 3.61
CA PRO A 270 -3.15 23.48 4.23
C PRO A 270 -3.64 24.00 5.60
N ASN A 271 -2.73 24.04 6.56
CA ASN A 271 -3.01 24.53 7.90
C ASN A 271 -2.04 25.69 8.23
N ASP A 272 -2.58 26.84 8.64
CA ASP A 272 -1.78 28.04 8.92
C ASP A 272 -1.10 28.00 10.30
N THR A 273 -1.50 27.07 11.16
CA THR A 273 -1.03 27.00 12.54
C THR A 273 -0.02 25.87 12.75
N PHE A 274 -0.23 24.75 12.08
CA PHE A 274 0.53 23.52 12.28
C PHE A 274 1.14 23.03 10.98
N ILE A 275 2.37 22.53 11.06
CA ILE A 275 3.05 21.82 9.96
C ILE A 275 3.15 20.35 10.35
N ARG A 276 2.75 19.48 9.46
CA ARG A 276 2.86 18.04 9.66
C ARG A 276 4.25 17.54 9.28
N ASP A 277 4.83 16.70 10.13
CA ASP A 277 6.07 15.94 9.87
C ASP A 277 5.83 14.46 10.24
N GLY A 278 5.34 13.68 9.27
CA GLY A 278 4.94 12.31 9.53
C GLY A 278 3.78 12.18 10.53
N GLN A 279 4.05 11.64 11.72
CA GLN A 279 3.13 11.59 12.85
C GLN A 279 3.31 12.79 13.80
N ASP A 280 4.48 13.42 13.77
CA ASP A 280 4.75 14.59 14.57
C ASP A 280 4.12 15.83 13.92
N VAL A 281 3.89 16.82 14.75
CA VAL A 281 3.31 18.11 14.33
C VAL A 281 4.15 19.22 14.89
N ILE A 282 4.47 20.19 14.05
CA ILE A 282 5.29 21.34 14.39
C ILE A 282 4.40 22.55 14.56
N TYR A 283 4.54 23.21 15.70
CA TYR A 283 3.91 24.50 16.01
C TYR A 283 4.97 25.56 16.27
N ASN A 284 4.85 26.72 15.66
CA ASN A 284 5.75 27.84 15.94
C ASN A 284 5.14 28.76 16.97
N LEU A 285 5.69 28.74 18.19
CA LEU A 285 5.29 29.59 19.27
C LEU A 285 6.03 30.95 19.21
N LEU A 286 5.30 32.02 19.07
CA LEU A 286 5.86 33.37 19.11
C LEU A 286 5.74 33.92 20.54
N LEU A 287 6.87 33.98 21.25
CA LEU A 287 6.99 34.56 22.60
C LEU A 287 7.27 36.03 22.54
N ASP A 288 6.77 36.77 23.53
CA ASP A 288 7.23 38.12 23.82
C ASP A 288 8.61 38.10 24.53
N ILE A 289 9.32 39.21 24.46
CA ILE A 289 10.66 39.35 25.08
C ILE A 289 10.62 39.15 26.59
N PRO A 290 9.68 39.79 27.35
CA PRO A 290 9.61 39.59 28.79
C PRO A 290 9.43 38.11 29.18
N THR A 291 8.55 37.38 28.55
CA THR A 291 8.35 35.97 28.84
C THR A 291 9.57 35.12 28.46
N ALA A 292 10.25 35.46 27.37
CA ALA A 292 11.48 34.75 26.98
C ALA A 292 12.62 34.94 28.01
N ILE A 293 12.73 36.17 28.60
CA ILE A 293 13.77 36.50 29.57
C ILE A 293 13.44 35.97 30.96
N LEU A 294 12.21 36.25 31.45
CA LEU A 294 11.80 35.98 32.84
C LEU A 294 11.26 34.56 33.03
N GLY A 295 10.87 33.89 31.95
CA GLY A 295 10.12 32.67 31.99
C GLY A 295 8.64 32.91 32.29
N GLY A 296 7.86 31.84 32.32
CA GLY A 296 6.41 31.93 32.59
C GLY A 296 5.65 30.73 32.07
N GLU A 297 4.34 30.80 32.12
CA GLU A 297 3.44 29.82 31.55
C GLU A 297 2.77 30.41 30.30
N VAL A 298 2.72 29.63 29.23
CA VAL A 298 2.08 30.05 27.97
C VAL A 298 1.11 28.96 27.54
N GLU A 299 -0.07 29.38 27.07
CA GLU A 299 -1.04 28.46 26.49
C GLU A 299 -0.81 28.33 25.00
N ILE A 300 -0.73 27.07 24.54
CA ILE A 300 -0.60 26.72 23.14
C ILE A 300 -1.77 25.88 22.66
N PRO A 301 -2.21 26.04 21.41
CA PRO A 301 -3.24 25.18 20.83
C PRO A 301 -2.68 23.78 20.56
N THR A 302 -3.56 22.78 20.59
CA THR A 302 -3.26 21.42 20.12
C THR A 302 -4.10 21.12 18.89
N ILE A 303 -3.72 20.09 18.14
CA ILE A 303 -4.47 19.63 16.95
C ILE A 303 -5.91 19.29 17.29
N GLN A 304 -6.16 18.79 18.50
CA GLN A 304 -7.50 18.40 18.95
C GLN A 304 -8.41 19.61 19.30
N GLY A 305 -7.92 20.84 19.12
CA GLY A 305 -8.64 22.06 19.46
C GLY A 305 -8.63 22.42 20.95
N THR A 306 -7.93 21.66 21.78
CA THR A 306 -7.72 21.98 23.20
C THR A 306 -6.48 22.86 23.38
N LYS A 307 -6.39 23.59 24.48
CA LYS A 307 -5.19 24.33 24.83
C LYS A 307 -4.41 23.61 25.92
N VAL A 308 -3.10 23.67 25.85
CA VAL A 308 -2.18 23.09 26.84
C VAL A 308 -1.27 24.21 27.37
N LYS A 309 -1.12 24.28 28.69
CA LYS A 309 -0.16 25.18 29.33
C LYS A 309 1.23 24.53 29.31
N ILE A 310 2.20 25.28 28.85
CA ILE A 310 3.61 24.89 28.87
C ILE A 310 4.40 25.89 29.70
N LYS A 311 5.37 25.38 30.44
CA LYS A 311 6.29 26.19 31.21
C LYS A 311 7.47 26.58 30.33
N ILE A 312 7.75 27.86 30.28
CA ILE A 312 8.92 28.44 29.60
C ILE A 312 9.96 28.79 30.66
N ASP A 313 11.17 28.25 30.50
CA ASP A 313 12.28 28.56 31.41
C ASP A 313 12.78 29.99 31.17
N ALA A 314 13.27 30.65 32.22
CA ALA A 314 13.91 31.94 32.07
C ALA A 314 15.16 31.87 31.18
N GLY A 315 15.36 32.88 30.33
CA GLY A 315 16.48 32.92 29.38
C GLY A 315 16.31 31.97 28.17
N THR A 316 15.09 31.59 27.84
CA THR A 316 14.78 30.75 26.69
C THR A 316 15.20 31.43 25.39
N GLN A 317 16.12 30.78 24.63
CA GLN A 317 16.65 31.31 23.38
C GLN A 317 15.74 31.01 22.19
N PRO A 318 15.69 31.88 21.16
CA PRO A 318 14.99 31.60 19.91
C PRO A 318 15.55 30.32 19.25
N GLY A 319 14.67 29.56 18.59
CA GLY A 319 15.01 28.27 17.97
C GLY A 319 15.16 27.10 18.96
N LYS A 320 14.90 27.29 20.27
CA LYS A 320 14.72 26.17 21.19
C LYS A 320 13.46 25.41 20.83
N THR A 321 13.54 24.09 20.80
CA THR A 321 12.39 23.22 20.54
C THR A 321 11.96 22.53 21.83
N LEU A 322 10.65 22.53 22.08
CA LEU A 322 10.05 21.77 23.17
C LEU A 322 9.21 20.64 22.56
N ARG A 323 9.27 19.45 23.13
CA ARG A 323 8.55 18.27 22.63
C ARG A 323 7.49 17.85 23.65
N LEU A 324 6.22 17.91 23.25
CA LEU A 324 5.08 17.41 24.03
C LEU A 324 4.71 16.03 23.51
N ARG A 325 5.07 15.02 24.28
CA ARG A 325 4.89 13.62 23.90
C ARG A 325 3.42 13.25 23.79
N GLY A 326 3.09 12.49 22.72
CA GLY A 326 1.74 11.98 22.48
C GLY A 326 0.70 13.07 22.18
N LYS A 327 1.11 14.24 21.69
CA LYS A 327 0.21 15.34 21.29
C LYS A 327 0.23 15.62 19.77
N GLY A 328 0.87 14.75 18.98
CA GLY A 328 0.85 14.76 17.53
C GLY A 328 -0.33 14.00 16.94
N LEU A 329 -0.12 13.39 15.77
CA LEU A 329 -1.10 12.58 15.05
C LEU A 329 -0.99 11.10 15.42
N PRO A 330 -2.09 10.36 15.44
CA PRO A 330 -2.06 8.93 15.65
C PRO A 330 -1.47 8.22 14.40
N ALA A 331 -0.92 7.03 14.62
CA ALA A 331 -0.59 6.14 13.52
C ALA A 331 -1.87 5.63 12.84
N VAL A 332 -1.80 5.37 11.53
CA VAL A 332 -2.89 4.71 10.82
C VAL A 332 -3.00 3.28 11.29
N GLN A 333 -4.21 2.86 11.62
CA GLN A 333 -4.47 1.49 12.03
C GLN A 333 -3.97 0.48 10.97
N GLY A 334 -3.12 -0.46 11.38
CA GLY A 334 -2.51 -1.46 10.51
C GLY A 334 -1.17 -1.06 9.87
N TYR A 335 -0.75 0.23 9.96
CA TYR A 335 0.52 0.73 9.40
C TYR A 335 1.50 1.25 10.46
N GLY A 336 1.14 1.17 11.72
CA GLY A 336 1.96 1.61 12.85
C GLY A 336 1.21 1.57 14.15
N SER A 337 1.87 1.96 15.23
CA SER A 337 1.28 2.07 16.57
C SER A 337 1.76 3.35 17.25
N GLY A 338 0.94 3.86 18.16
CA GLY A 338 1.27 5.01 18.98
C GLY A 338 0.78 6.34 18.41
N MET A 339 1.20 7.39 19.04
CA MET A 339 0.86 8.77 18.76
C MET A 339 2.15 9.57 18.62
N GLY A 340 2.23 10.42 17.60
CA GLY A 340 3.33 11.36 17.42
C GLY A 340 3.36 12.44 18.48
N ASP A 341 4.34 13.31 18.40
CA ASP A 341 4.58 14.39 19.35
C ASP A 341 4.20 15.75 18.74
N LEU A 342 3.89 16.71 19.60
CA LEU A 342 3.80 18.11 19.21
C LEU A 342 5.16 18.78 19.49
N VAL A 343 5.84 19.16 18.43
CA VAL A 343 7.13 19.86 18.47
C VAL A 343 6.87 21.35 18.42
N VAL A 344 7.14 22.04 19.52
CA VAL A 344 6.97 23.49 19.65
C VAL A 344 8.30 24.17 19.37
N ASN A 345 8.39 24.89 18.26
CA ASN A 345 9.55 25.72 17.93
C ASN A 345 9.33 27.12 18.51
N ILE A 346 10.30 27.63 19.27
CA ILE A 346 10.20 28.94 19.93
C ILE A 346 10.80 30.02 19.05
N SER A 347 9.99 30.98 18.69
CA SER A 347 10.39 32.27 18.10
C SER A 347 10.15 33.40 19.08
N VAL A 348 10.97 34.43 19.06
CA VAL A 348 10.80 35.59 19.92
C VAL A 348 10.42 36.81 19.08
N TYR A 349 9.32 37.44 19.43
CA TYR A 349 8.84 38.66 18.77
C TYR A 349 9.65 39.87 19.24
N ILE A 350 10.29 40.56 18.32
CA ILE A 350 10.98 41.81 18.56
C ILE A 350 10.10 42.94 18.03
N PRO A 351 9.63 43.86 18.88
CA PRO A 351 8.76 44.97 18.45
C PRO A 351 9.48 45.88 17.46
N LYS A 352 8.77 46.28 16.42
CA LYS A 352 9.29 47.18 15.37
C LYS A 352 9.30 48.65 15.83
N THR A 353 8.42 49.02 16.73
CA THR A 353 8.24 50.37 17.24
C THR A 353 8.15 50.32 18.75
N LEU A 354 8.76 51.24 19.42
CA LEU A 354 8.74 51.40 20.87
C LEU A 354 8.29 52.84 21.24
N ASP A 355 7.59 52.97 22.34
CA ASP A 355 7.32 54.27 22.89
C ASP A 355 8.56 54.87 23.60
N LYS A 356 8.45 56.12 24.12
CA LYS A 356 9.59 56.82 24.74
C LYS A 356 10.05 56.14 26.02
N GLU A 357 9.13 55.62 26.81
CA GLU A 357 9.43 54.97 28.09
C GLU A 357 10.04 53.59 27.89
N GLU A 358 9.50 52.79 26.98
CA GLU A 358 10.02 51.50 26.60
C GLU A 358 11.45 51.61 26.04
N LYS A 359 11.67 52.58 25.14
CA LYS A 359 12.98 52.88 24.60
C LYS A 359 14.00 53.24 25.68
N ALA A 360 13.64 54.13 26.61
CA ALA A 360 14.50 54.54 27.72
C ALA A 360 14.81 53.35 28.66
N ALA A 361 13.84 52.46 28.88
CA ALA A 361 14.04 51.25 29.68
C ALA A 361 15.04 50.29 29.02
N ILE A 362 14.92 50.03 27.71
CA ILE A 362 15.83 49.14 26.97
C ILE A 362 17.22 49.76 26.84
N GLU A 363 17.35 51.07 26.67
CA GLU A 363 18.64 51.76 26.58
C GLU A 363 19.48 51.58 27.86
N LYS A 364 18.86 51.46 29.04
CA LYS A 364 19.57 51.16 30.30
C LYS A 364 20.31 49.81 30.27
N PHE A 365 19.79 48.82 29.53
CA PHE A 365 20.37 47.52 29.44
C PHE A 365 21.39 47.37 28.32
N LYS A 366 21.55 48.36 27.43
CA LYS A 366 22.44 48.32 26.26
C LYS A 366 23.91 47.99 26.62
N ASN A 367 24.39 48.44 27.78
CA ASN A 367 25.74 48.22 28.25
C ASN A 367 25.87 47.10 29.30
N SER A 368 24.77 46.43 29.64
CA SER A 368 24.78 45.30 30.57
C SER A 368 25.40 44.07 29.91
N ASP A 369 26.35 43.44 30.61
CA ASP A 369 27.03 42.23 30.10
C ASP A 369 26.09 41.03 29.97
N ASN A 370 25.02 40.99 30.79
CA ASN A 370 23.98 39.96 30.70
C ASN A 370 23.18 40.02 29.40
N PHE A 371 23.15 41.18 28.71
CA PHE A 371 22.46 41.36 27.42
C PHE A 371 23.38 41.21 26.21
N LYS A 372 24.66 40.87 26.42
CA LYS A 372 25.61 40.54 25.38
C LYS A 372 25.69 39.02 25.26
N GLY A 373 25.53 38.48 24.07
CA GLY A 373 25.67 37.02 23.82
C GLY A 373 27.10 36.61 24.11
N ASP A 374 27.25 35.59 24.96
CA ASP A 374 28.53 34.97 25.25
C ASP A 374 28.98 34.00 24.11
N GLU A 375 30.25 33.58 24.17
CA GLU A 375 30.84 32.72 23.11
C GLU A 375 30.18 31.33 23.09
N SER A 376 29.70 30.81 24.23
CA SER A 376 29.03 29.52 24.33
C SER A 376 27.66 29.55 23.65
N THR A 377 26.91 30.67 23.83
CA THR A 377 25.62 30.88 23.15
C THR A 377 25.79 31.01 21.64
N LYS A 378 26.84 31.71 21.16
CA LYS A 378 27.15 31.79 19.73
C LYS A 378 27.43 30.41 19.12
N GLN A 379 28.28 29.61 19.80
CA GLN A 379 28.58 28.24 19.35
C GLN A 379 27.34 27.36 19.29
N THR A 380 26.45 27.44 20.30
CA THR A 380 25.20 26.68 20.34
C THR A 380 24.27 27.07 19.20
N ILE A 381 24.14 28.36 18.92
CA ILE A 381 23.32 28.86 17.80
C ILE A 381 23.93 28.40 16.48
N PHE A 382 25.26 28.46 16.32
CA PHE A 382 25.94 28.00 15.11
C PHE A 382 25.77 26.50 14.89
N GLN A 383 25.86 25.66 15.92
CA GLN A 383 25.62 24.23 15.81
C GLN A 383 24.17 23.92 15.36
N ARG A 384 23.14 24.63 15.89
CA ARG A 384 21.78 24.50 15.43
C ARG A 384 21.62 24.88 13.96
N PHE A 385 22.25 25.99 13.55
CA PHE A 385 22.27 26.43 12.16
C PHE A 385 22.89 25.36 11.26
N LYS A 386 24.02 24.77 11.64
CA LYS A 386 24.66 23.70 10.89
C LYS A 386 23.77 22.47 10.73
N ASN A 387 23.05 22.06 11.79
CA ASN A 387 22.15 20.93 11.75
C ASN A 387 20.91 21.16 10.89
N TYR A 388 20.59 22.40 10.52
CA TYR A 388 19.47 22.74 9.63
C TYR A 388 19.85 22.57 8.14
N PHE A 389 21.12 22.55 7.79
CA PHE A 389 21.65 22.46 6.44
C PHE A 389 22.34 21.13 6.11
N ASN A 390 22.47 20.24 7.08
CA ASN A 390 22.93 18.87 6.91
C ASN A 390 21.75 17.88 7.07
#